data_be3a63167c8f0b0e32ecb915a653e32a
#
_entry.id   be3a63167c8f0b0e32ecb915a653e32a
#
_cell.length_a   1.000
_cell.length_b   1.000
_cell.length_c   1.000
_cell.angle_alpha   90.00
_cell.angle_beta   90.00
_cell.angle_gamma   90.00
#
_symmetry.space_group_name_H-M   'P 1'
#
loop_
_entity.id
_entity.type
_entity.pdbx_description
1 polymer ?
#
loop_
_entity_poly.entity_id
_entity_poly.type
_entity_poly.pdbx_seq_one_letter_code
_entity_poly.pdbx_strand_id
1 'polypeptide(L)'
;ILKGQSLVWEKHNHLQEYILTPNKVADLGMICGGNAKVLFYYIGTEEASAQFLAQACEVAKARKDCWLMLPLAEGQAKIVDHIESKMHHLLVEENGQNYYAEHFFYDGNVYIFGGGHLAQELVPVLSHLDFTCIVADDREEFTKPELFPQAKEVLQIDFQAIEKSITVHPEDYIVIVTRGHL
;
A
#
# COMPACT_ATOMS: atom_id res chain seq x y z
N ILE A 1 -21.31 3.10 0.27
CA ILE A 1 -21.70 1.76 -0.26
C ILE A 1 -22.89 1.89 -1.20
N LEU A 2 -24.05 2.44 -0.76
CA LEU A 2 -25.26 2.54 -1.61
C LEU A 2 -25.01 3.31 -2.93
N LYS A 3 -24.26 4.42 -2.90
CA LYS A 3 -23.91 5.18 -4.10
C LYS A 3 -23.05 4.34 -5.06
N GLY A 4 -22.06 3.60 -4.55
CA GLY A 4 -21.24 2.71 -5.38
C GLY A 4 -22.08 1.62 -6.07
N GLN A 5 -23.05 1.04 -5.37
CA GLN A 5 -23.94 0.03 -5.96
C GLN A 5 -24.76 0.60 -7.12
N SER A 6 -25.31 1.82 -7.00
CA SER A 6 -26.04 2.44 -8.12
C SER A 6 -25.14 2.69 -9.32
N LEU A 7 -23.91 3.14 -9.12
CA LEU A 7 -22.94 3.44 -10.18
C LEU A 7 -22.47 2.19 -10.95
N VAL A 8 -22.45 1.02 -10.31
CA VAL A 8 -22.17 -0.25 -11.00
C VAL A 8 -23.22 -0.54 -12.08
N TRP A 9 -24.50 -0.25 -11.81
CA TRP A 9 -25.56 -0.42 -12.80
C TRP A 9 -25.50 0.61 -13.93
N GLU A 10 -25.06 1.83 -13.61
CA GLU A 10 -24.91 2.93 -14.56
C GLU A 10 -23.67 2.77 -15.47
N LYS A 11 -22.71 1.93 -15.06
CA LYS A 11 -21.48 1.58 -15.82
C LYS A 11 -20.63 2.77 -16.23
N HIS A 12 -20.50 3.78 -15.36
CA HIS A 12 -19.67 4.94 -15.63
C HIS A 12 -18.88 5.39 -14.38
N ASN A 13 -17.81 6.15 -14.60
CA ASN A 13 -17.04 6.76 -13.55
C ASN A 13 -17.81 7.93 -12.93
N HIS A 14 -17.60 8.17 -11.65
CA HIS A 14 -18.26 9.26 -10.95
C HIS A 14 -17.33 9.87 -9.89
N LEU A 15 -17.14 11.19 -9.98
CA LEU A 15 -16.44 11.96 -8.95
C LEU A 15 -17.48 12.60 -8.02
N GLN A 16 -17.47 12.23 -6.75
CA GLN A 16 -18.36 12.76 -5.73
C GLN A 16 -17.58 13.62 -4.73
N GLU A 17 -18.05 14.83 -4.50
CA GLU A 17 -17.55 15.67 -3.43
C GLU A 17 -18.41 15.53 -2.18
N TYR A 18 -17.76 15.35 -1.03
CA TYR A 18 -18.36 15.29 0.30
C TYR A 18 -17.86 16.48 1.12
N ILE A 19 -18.79 17.29 1.59
CA ILE A 19 -18.50 18.42 2.48
C ILE A 19 -18.78 17.97 3.90
N LEU A 20 -17.73 17.80 4.70
CA LEU A 20 -17.77 17.26 6.06
C LEU A 20 -17.72 18.39 7.13
N THR A 21 -18.34 19.53 6.83
CA THR A 21 -18.39 20.65 7.80
C THR A 21 -19.47 20.41 8.88
N PRO A 22 -19.29 20.91 10.12
CA PRO A 22 -20.19 20.62 11.26
C PRO A 22 -21.67 20.90 11.01
N ASN A 23 -22.01 21.87 10.17
CA ASN A 23 -23.40 22.23 9.87
C ASN A 23 -24.13 21.30 8.89
N LYS A 24 -23.39 20.36 8.22
CA LYS A 24 -23.93 19.37 7.29
C LYS A 24 -23.69 17.92 7.73
N VAL A 25 -23.00 17.74 8.85
CA VAL A 25 -22.56 16.44 9.39
C VAL A 25 -23.71 15.67 10.06
N ALA A 26 -24.84 16.31 10.38
CA ALA A 26 -25.98 15.63 11.02
C ALA A 26 -26.48 14.39 10.23
N ASP A 27 -26.29 14.37 8.91
CA ASP A 27 -26.74 13.27 8.05
C ASP A 27 -25.70 12.13 7.90
N LEU A 28 -24.40 12.35 8.26
CA LEU A 28 -23.34 11.38 8.05
C LEU A 28 -22.70 10.84 9.35
N GLY A 29 -23.07 11.40 10.51
CA GLY A 29 -22.55 10.96 11.81
C GLY A 29 -21.06 11.19 12.03
N MET A 30 -20.39 12.04 11.23
CA MET A 30 -18.96 12.32 11.33
C MET A 30 -18.67 13.61 12.08
N ILE A 31 -17.70 13.58 12.99
CA ILE A 31 -17.29 14.70 13.86
C ILE A 31 -16.10 15.46 13.27
N CYS A 32 -15.39 14.89 12.29
CA CYS A 32 -14.21 15.50 11.67
C CYS A 32 -14.64 16.49 10.58
N GLY A 33 -14.17 17.73 10.65
CA GLY A 33 -14.38 18.71 9.59
C GLY A 33 -13.47 18.46 8.39
N GLY A 34 -13.86 18.95 7.21
CA GLY A 34 -13.07 18.89 5.97
C GLY A 34 -13.94 18.67 4.74
N ASN A 35 -13.27 18.51 3.60
CA ASN A 35 -13.89 18.13 2.34
C ASN A 35 -13.16 16.90 1.79
N ALA A 36 -13.90 15.96 1.22
CA ALA A 36 -13.35 14.80 0.55
C ALA A 36 -13.90 14.71 -0.88
N LYS A 37 -13.01 14.40 -1.84
CA LYS A 37 -13.40 14.01 -3.20
C LYS A 37 -13.15 12.52 -3.35
N VAL A 38 -14.17 11.78 -3.76
CA VAL A 38 -14.11 10.32 -3.93
C VAL A 38 -14.40 10.00 -5.38
N LEU A 39 -13.45 9.39 -6.05
CA LEU A 39 -13.63 8.84 -7.38
C LEU A 39 -14.18 7.40 -7.26
N PHE A 40 -15.34 7.18 -7.86
CA PHE A 40 -15.85 5.85 -8.12
C PHE A 40 -15.47 5.49 -9.54
N TYR A 41 -14.48 4.63 -9.68
CA TYR A 41 -14.01 4.16 -10.98
C TYR A 41 -14.70 2.84 -11.34
N TYR A 42 -15.42 2.81 -12.47
CA TYR A 42 -16.08 1.61 -12.95
C TYR A 42 -15.09 0.72 -13.70
N ILE A 43 -14.97 -0.52 -13.29
CA ILE A 43 -14.20 -1.55 -13.97
C ILE A 43 -15.19 -2.50 -14.64
N GLY A 44 -15.27 -2.42 -15.97
CA GLY A 44 -16.16 -3.26 -16.77
C GLY A 44 -15.58 -4.63 -17.06
N THR A 45 -16.30 -5.38 -17.87
CA THR A 45 -15.91 -6.71 -18.33
C THR A 45 -15.21 -6.68 -19.71
N GLU A 46 -14.97 -5.48 -20.22
CA GLU A 46 -14.30 -5.25 -21.51
C GLU A 46 -12.83 -5.70 -21.44
N GLU A 47 -12.28 -6.09 -22.59
CA GLU A 47 -10.90 -6.55 -22.69
C GLU A 47 -9.88 -5.53 -22.17
N ALA A 48 -10.11 -4.23 -22.41
CA ALA A 48 -9.25 -3.16 -21.92
C ALA A 48 -9.19 -3.10 -20.38
N SER A 49 -10.31 -3.31 -19.68
CA SER A 49 -10.36 -3.38 -18.22
C SER A 49 -9.61 -4.60 -17.69
N ALA A 50 -9.75 -5.74 -18.36
CA ALA A 50 -9.02 -6.97 -17.99
C ALA A 50 -7.51 -6.80 -18.19
N GLN A 51 -7.08 -6.18 -19.27
CA GLN A 51 -5.68 -5.90 -19.56
C GLN A 51 -5.08 -4.93 -18.53
N PHE A 52 -5.79 -3.85 -18.17
CA PHE A 52 -5.36 -2.92 -17.13
C PHE A 52 -5.17 -3.62 -15.78
N LEU A 53 -6.14 -4.44 -15.36
CA LEU A 53 -6.04 -5.19 -14.11
C LEU A 53 -4.89 -6.20 -14.12
N ALA A 54 -4.71 -6.91 -15.24
CA ALA A 54 -3.59 -7.84 -15.41
C ALA A 54 -2.24 -7.11 -15.29
N GLN A 55 -2.10 -5.97 -15.95
CA GLN A 55 -0.89 -5.14 -15.87
C GLN A 55 -0.66 -4.62 -14.45
N ALA A 56 -1.69 -4.14 -13.75
CA ALA A 56 -1.59 -3.70 -12.36
C ALA A 56 -1.13 -4.85 -11.45
N CYS A 57 -1.65 -6.06 -11.63
CA CYS A 57 -1.21 -7.24 -10.89
C CYS A 57 0.26 -7.60 -11.17
N GLU A 58 0.71 -7.51 -12.42
CA GLU A 58 2.11 -7.79 -12.76
C GLU A 58 3.07 -6.76 -12.16
N VAL A 59 2.71 -5.48 -12.20
CA VAL A 59 3.48 -4.40 -11.56
C VAL A 59 3.57 -4.63 -10.05
N ALA A 60 2.45 -4.99 -9.41
CA ALA A 60 2.42 -5.29 -7.98
C ALA A 60 3.31 -6.47 -7.60
N LYS A 61 3.26 -7.58 -8.39
CA LYS A 61 4.14 -8.75 -8.18
C LYS A 61 5.61 -8.42 -8.39
N ALA A 62 5.90 -7.60 -9.39
CA ALA A 62 7.27 -7.18 -9.72
C ALA A 62 7.80 -6.10 -8.74
N ARG A 63 6.99 -5.62 -7.80
CA ARG A 63 7.31 -4.53 -6.87
C ARG A 63 7.80 -3.27 -7.61
N LYS A 64 7.21 -3.02 -8.78
CA LYS A 64 7.60 -1.90 -9.62
C LYS A 64 6.90 -0.63 -9.18
N ASP A 65 7.69 0.41 -8.93
CA ASP A 65 7.19 1.75 -8.69
C ASP A 65 6.55 2.33 -9.95
N CYS A 66 5.31 2.82 -9.85
CA CYS A 66 4.56 3.36 -10.98
C CYS A 66 3.38 4.23 -10.52
N TRP A 67 2.68 4.81 -11.47
CA TRP A 67 1.47 5.58 -11.24
C TRP A 67 0.27 4.95 -11.93
N LEU A 68 -0.82 4.81 -11.20
CA LEU A 68 -2.12 4.48 -11.75
C LEU A 68 -2.82 5.77 -12.14
N MET A 69 -3.25 5.88 -13.40
CA MET A 69 -4.02 7.02 -13.90
C MET A 69 -5.44 6.57 -14.22
N LEU A 70 -6.40 7.02 -13.42
CA LEU A 70 -7.82 6.70 -13.54
C LEU A 70 -8.57 7.90 -14.12
N PRO A 71 -9.25 7.80 -15.27
CA PRO A 71 -9.98 8.91 -15.84
C PRO A 71 -11.17 9.31 -14.96
N LEU A 72 -11.37 10.63 -14.78
CA LEU A 72 -12.49 11.16 -13.99
C LEU A 72 -13.84 11.02 -14.69
N ALA A 73 -13.82 10.95 -16.01
CA ALA A 73 -14.98 10.74 -16.87
C ALA A 73 -14.80 9.44 -17.68
N GLU A 74 -15.37 9.40 -18.89
CA GLU A 74 -15.13 8.28 -19.80
C GLU A 74 -13.68 8.20 -20.23
N GLY A 75 -13.16 7.00 -20.46
CA GLY A 75 -11.79 6.76 -20.87
C GLY A 75 -11.21 5.51 -20.24
N GLN A 76 -9.99 5.17 -20.64
CA GLN A 76 -9.28 4.00 -20.15
C GLN A 76 -8.28 4.39 -19.05
N ALA A 77 -8.25 3.59 -17.99
CA ALA A 77 -7.18 3.64 -17.02
C ALA A 77 -5.86 3.20 -17.65
N LYS A 78 -4.77 3.74 -17.16
CA LYS A 78 -3.43 3.39 -17.61
C LYS A 78 -2.42 3.41 -16.47
N ILE A 79 -1.31 2.74 -16.68
CA ILE A 79 -0.16 2.74 -15.77
C ILE A 79 0.97 3.47 -16.48
N VAL A 80 1.61 4.41 -15.77
CA VAL A 80 2.77 5.14 -16.26
C VAL A 80 3.94 4.99 -15.28
N ASP A 81 5.15 4.98 -15.80
CA ASP A 81 6.34 4.71 -14.99
C ASP A 81 6.66 5.87 -14.04
N HIS A 82 6.35 7.10 -14.42
CA HIS A 82 6.72 8.27 -13.61
C HIS A 82 5.78 9.46 -13.85
N ILE A 83 5.45 10.14 -12.76
CA ILE A 83 4.87 11.51 -12.78
C ILE A 83 5.72 12.35 -11.84
N GLU A 84 6.19 13.50 -12.31
CA GLU A 84 6.97 14.43 -11.49
C GLU A 84 6.08 15.07 -10.42
N SER A 85 6.05 14.51 -9.23
CA SER A 85 5.26 15.01 -8.10
C SER A 85 5.89 14.62 -6.77
N LYS A 86 5.72 15.50 -5.77
CA LYS A 86 6.03 15.20 -4.37
C LYS A 86 4.85 14.60 -3.61
N MET A 87 3.67 14.55 -4.24
CA MET A 87 2.45 13.98 -3.65
C MET A 87 2.23 12.59 -4.23
N HIS A 88 1.73 11.69 -3.41
CA HIS A 88 1.39 10.31 -3.81
C HIS A 88 0.04 10.21 -4.52
N HIS A 89 -0.72 11.30 -4.60
CA HIS A 89 -1.97 11.38 -5.35
C HIS A 89 -2.19 12.81 -5.86
N LEU A 90 -2.70 12.96 -7.05
CA LEU A 90 -2.95 14.27 -7.68
C LEU A 90 -3.97 14.17 -8.81
N LEU A 91 -4.48 15.33 -9.23
CA LEU A 91 -5.24 15.46 -10.47
C LEU A 91 -4.29 15.87 -11.59
N VAL A 92 -4.36 15.18 -12.70
CA VAL A 92 -3.51 15.40 -13.89
C VAL A 92 -4.40 15.65 -15.09
N GLU A 93 -4.08 16.66 -15.90
CA GLU A 93 -4.65 16.82 -17.23
C GLU A 93 -3.65 16.34 -18.27
N GLU A 94 -4.10 15.47 -19.15
CA GLU A 94 -3.32 15.00 -20.27
C GLU A 94 -4.19 14.92 -21.52
N ASN A 95 -3.79 15.61 -22.60
CA ASN A 95 -4.52 15.66 -23.89
C ASN A 95 -5.99 16.08 -23.74
N GLY A 96 -6.30 17.00 -22.82
CA GLY A 96 -7.66 17.49 -22.56
C GLY A 96 -8.52 16.55 -21.71
N GLN A 97 -7.96 15.47 -21.20
CA GLN A 97 -8.61 14.53 -20.30
C GLN A 97 -8.05 14.65 -18.88
N ASN A 98 -8.96 14.65 -17.89
CA ASN A 98 -8.59 14.71 -16.48
C ASN A 98 -8.54 13.32 -15.88
N TYR A 99 -7.47 13.06 -15.14
CA TYR A 99 -7.20 11.81 -14.43
C TYR A 99 -7.02 12.07 -12.94
N TYR A 100 -7.45 11.13 -12.12
CA TYR A 100 -6.90 10.93 -10.80
C TYR A 100 -5.67 10.03 -10.95
N ALA A 101 -4.52 10.52 -10.54
CA ALA A 101 -3.28 9.77 -10.52
C ALA A 101 -2.91 9.41 -9.09
N GLU A 102 -2.61 8.15 -8.87
CA GLU A 102 -2.19 7.60 -7.59
C GLU A 102 -0.85 6.89 -7.74
N HIS A 103 0.09 7.25 -6.87
CA HIS A 103 1.38 6.60 -6.81
C HIS A 103 1.21 5.21 -6.22
N PHE A 104 1.48 4.20 -7.02
CA PHE A 104 1.45 2.81 -6.63
C PHE A 104 2.88 2.36 -6.40
N PHE A 105 3.23 2.18 -5.15
CA PHE A 105 4.56 1.78 -4.74
C PHE A 105 4.48 0.60 -3.77
N TYR A 106 5.59 -0.09 -3.64
CA TYR A 106 5.72 -1.17 -2.67
C TYR A 106 6.23 -0.60 -1.35
N ASP A 107 5.48 -0.78 -0.28
CA ASP A 107 5.82 -0.26 1.06
C ASP A 107 7.03 -0.97 1.71
N GLY A 108 7.65 -1.92 1.04
CA GLY A 108 8.78 -2.67 1.57
C GLY A 108 8.43 -3.61 2.73
N ASN A 109 9.42 -4.35 3.19
CA ASN A 109 9.33 -5.11 4.43
C ASN A 109 10.09 -4.37 5.54
N VAL A 110 9.73 -4.62 6.78
CA VAL A 110 10.54 -4.22 7.93
C VAL A 110 11.34 -5.43 8.39
N TYR A 111 12.64 -5.43 8.09
CA TYR A 111 13.57 -6.43 8.58
C TYR A 111 14.00 -6.09 10.00
N ILE A 112 13.73 -6.97 10.95
CA ILE A 112 14.06 -6.80 12.38
C ILE A 112 15.16 -7.80 12.71
N PHE A 113 16.38 -7.31 12.84
CA PHE A 113 17.53 -8.11 13.24
C PHE A 113 17.61 -8.17 14.77
N GLY A 114 17.42 -9.36 15.32
CA GLY A 114 17.33 -9.66 16.74
C GLY A 114 15.90 -10.04 17.17
N GLY A 115 15.68 -11.31 17.47
CA GLY A 115 14.37 -11.89 17.86
C GLY A 115 14.08 -11.85 19.38
N GLY A 116 14.81 -11.01 20.15
CA GLY A 116 14.63 -10.87 21.59
C GLY A 116 13.28 -10.22 21.99
N HIS A 117 13.12 -9.98 23.31
CA HIS A 117 11.86 -9.43 23.85
C HIS A 117 11.43 -8.12 23.19
N LEU A 118 12.39 -7.25 22.82
CA LEU A 118 12.05 -5.99 22.16
C LEU A 118 11.41 -6.22 20.78
N ALA A 119 11.91 -7.16 19.99
CA ALA A 119 11.30 -7.53 18.71
C ALA A 119 9.90 -8.13 18.90
N GLN A 120 9.70 -8.95 19.94
CA GLN A 120 8.40 -9.58 20.26
C GLN A 120 7.32 -8.52 20.56
N GLU A 121 7.69 -7.41 21.19
CA GLU A 121 6.76 -6.30 21.44
C GLU A 121 6.63 -5.36 20.23
N LEU A 122 7.67 -5.22 19.42
CA LEU A 122 7.66 -4.31 18.26
C LEU A 122 6.83 -4.84 17.10
N VAL A 123 6.92 -6.15 16.80
CA VAL A 123 6.21 -6.78 15.67
C VAL A 123 4.69 -6.56 15.74
N PRO A 124 4.00 -6.77 16.88
CA PRO A 124 2.57 -6.47 16.98
C PRO A 124 2.22 -5.00 16.67
N VAL A 125 3.05 -4.07 17.15
CA VAL A 125 2.84 -2.63 16.92
C VAL A 125 2.98 -2.28 15.44
N LEU A 126 4.04 -2.77 14.78
CA LEU A 126 4.26 -2.55 13.37
C LEU A 126 3.19 -3.22 12.50
N SER A 127 2.78 -4.44 12.86
CA SER A 127 1.68 -5.14 12.18
C SER A 127 0.35 -4.39 12.32
N HIS A 128 0.09 -3.78 13.48
CA HIS A 128 -1.10 -2.93 13.68
C HIS A 128 -1.09 -1.67 12.79
N LEU A 129 0.07 -1.23 12.37
CA LEU A 129 0.28 -0.13 11.43
C LEU A 129 0.42 -0.60 9.97
N ASP A 130 0.02 -1.83 9.67
CA ASP A 130 0.06 -2.48 8.36
C ASP A 130 1.46 -2.71 7.77
N PHE A 131 2.52 -2.62 8.60
CA PHE A 131 3.86 -2.99 8.16
C PHE A 131 4.04 -4.51 8.08
N THR A 132 4.70 -4.95 7.03
CA THR A 132 5.07 -6.37 6.84
C THR A 132 6.42 -6.65 7.50
N CYS A 133 6.42 -7.37 8.62
CA CYS A 133 7.63 -7.66 9.40
C CYS A 133 8.27 -8.99 9.02
N ILE A 134 9.60 -9.00 8.90
CA ILE A 134 10.46 -10.18 8.80
C ILE A 134 11.45 -10.12 9.95
N VAL A 135 11.45 -11.13 10.81
CA VAL A 135 12.34 -11.19 11.96
C VAL A 135 13.50 -12.13 11.66
N ALA A 136 14.72 -11.73 12.03
CA ALA A 136 15.91 -12.53 11.82
C ALA A 136 16.79 -12.55 13.08
N ASP A 137 17.23 -13.72 13.52
CA ASP A 137 18.19 -13.90 14.64
C ASP A 137 19.15 -15.07 14.30
N ASP A 138 20.31 -15.10 14.92
CA ASP A 138 21.28 -16.18 14.76
C ASP A 138 21.01 -17.36 15.71
N ARG A 139 20.17 -17.15 16.73
CA ARG A 139 19.85 -18.13 17.76
C ARG A 139 18.50 -18.80 17.51
N GLU A 140 18.50 -20.13 17.47
CA GLU A 140 17.31 -20.95 17.20
C GLU A 140 16.15 -20.65 18.18
N GLU A 141 16.43 -20.42 19.45
CA GLU A 141 15.40 -20.15 20.46
C GLU A 141 14.62 -18.86 20.22
N PHE A 142 15.17 -17.91 19.43
CA PHE A 142 14.54 -16.63 19.08
C PHE A 142 14.00 -16.57 17.65
N THR A 143 14.06 -17.67 16.91
CA THR A 143 13.54 -17.78 15.54
C THR A 143 12.35 -18.73 15.44
N LYS A 144 11.62 -18.91 16.52
CA LYS A 144 10.40 -19.71 16.54
C LYS A 144 9.21 -18.88 16.04
N PRO A 145 8.44 -19.35 15.05
CA PRO A 145 7.27 -18.64 14.54
C PRO A 145 6.24 -18.30 15.63
N GLU A 146 6.13 -19.12 16.67
CA GLU A 146 5.21 -18.92 17.78
C GLU A 146 5.50 -17.65 18.59
N LEU A 147 6.74 -17.15 18.54
CA LEU A 147 7.12 -15.89 19.19
C LEU A 147 6.66 -14.66 18.38
N PHE A 148 6.36 -14.83 17.09
CA PHE A 148 6.05 -13.75 16.15
C PHE A 148 4.86 -14.09 15.27
N PRO A 149 3.66 -14.33 15.83
CA PRO A 149 2.50 -14.77 15.05
C PRO A 149 2.02 -13.76 14.02
N GLN A 150 2.42 -12.47 14.12
CA GLN A 150 2.09 -11.43 13.16
C GLN A 150 3.22 -11.17 12.13
N ALA A 151 4.39 -11.77 12.30
CA ALA A 151 5.45 -11.63 11.31
C ALA A 151 5.11 -12.45 10.06
N LYS A 152 5.46 -11.90 8.89
CA LYS A 152 5.36 -12.61 7.61
C LYS A 152 6.31 -13.81 7.57
N GLU A 153 7.49 -13.64 8.16
CA GLU A 153 8.54 -14.65 8.14
C GLU A 153 9.47 -14.48 9.34
N VAL A 154 9.99 -15.60 9.84
CA VAL A 154 10.98 -15.64 10.91
C VAL A 154 12.15 -16.49 10.44
N LEU A 155 13.35 -15.91 10.40
CA LEU A 155 14.53 -16.48 9.79
C LEU A 155 15.64 -16.72 10.81
N GLN A 156 16.20 -17.91 10.80
CA GLN A 156 17.48 -18.15 11.45
C GLN A 156 18.59 -17.85 10.42
N ILE A 157 19.46 -16.90 10.75
CA ILE A 157 20.52 -16.44 9.83
C ILE A 157 21.86 -16.33 10.54
N ASP A 158 22.93 -16.29 9.74
CA ASP A 158 24.27 -15.91 10.22
C ASP A 158 24.43 -14.39 10.00
N PHE A 159 24.59 -13.62 11.07
CA PHE A 159 24.82 -12.19 10.99
C PHE A 159 26.13 -11.78 10.30
N GLN A 160 27.09 -12.73 10.14
CA GLN A 160 28.31 -12.48 9.38
C GLN A 160 28.12 -12.72 7.86
N ALA A 161 26.96 -13.22 7.44
CA ALA A 161 26.67 -13.57 6.06
C ALA A 161 25.19 -13.30 5.69
N ILE A 162 24.66 -12.15 6.13
CA ILE A 162 23.24 -11.75 5.95
C ILE A 162 22.83 -11.80 4.48
N GLU A 163 23.73 -11.38 3.58
CA GLU A 163 23.52 -11.32 2.14
C GLU A 163 23.21 -12.69 1.49
N LYS A 164 23.50 -13.79 2.18
CA LYS A 164 23.18 -15.15 1.70
C LYS A 164 21.72 -15.52 1.96
N SER A 165 21.08 -14.87 2.92
CA SER A 165 19.74 -15.22 3.38
C SER A 165 18.72 -14.12 3.10
N ILE A 166 19.14 -12.88 3.01
CA ILE A 166 18.25 -11.73 2.88
C ILE A 166 18.73 -10.83 1.74
N THR A 167 17.81 -10.45 0.86
CA THR A 167 18.01 -9.39 -0.12
C THR A 167 17.16 -8.18 0.31
N VAL A 168 17.83 -7.08 0.60
CA VAL A 168 17.18 -5.81 0.98
C VAL A 168 16.99 -4.96 -0.26
N HIS A 169 15.80 -4.40 -0.42
CA HIS A 169 15.45 -3.48 -1.50
C HIS A 169 15.43 -2.03 -0.97
N PRO A 170 15.50 -1.02 -1.86
CA PRO A 170 15.52 0.39 -1.45
C PRO A 170 14.30 0.83 -0.62
N GLU A 171 13.17 0.13 -0.79
CA GLU A 171 11.90 0.40 -0.11
C GLU A 171 11.82 -0.25 1.27
N ASP A 172 12.73 -1.19 1.58
CA ASP A 172 12.70 -1.92 2.83
C ASP A 172 13.25 -1.08 4.00
N TYR A 173 12.75 -1.36 5.17
CA TYR A 173 13.19 -0.76 6.44
C TYR A 173 14.02 -1.76 7.23
N ILE A 174 15.02 -1.25 7.94
CA ILE A 174 15.90 -2.06 8.78
C ILE A 174 15.80 -1.57 10.23
N VAL A 175 15.52 -2.51 11.13
CA VAL A 175 15.53 -2.29 12.57
C VAL A 175 16.55 -3.26 13.19
N ILE A 176 17.52 -2.74 13.91
CA ILE A 176 18.57 -3.54 14.56
C ILE A 176 18.37 -3.47 16.07
N VAL A 177 17.99 -4.62 16.66
CA VAL A 177 17.74 -4.79 18.10
C VAL A 177 18.50 -5.98 18.66
N THR A 178 19.65 -6.25 18.06
CA THR A 178 20.58 -7.31 18.49
C THR A 178 21.21 -6.99 19.85
N ARG A 179 21.65 -8.02 20.53
CA ARG A 179 22.33 -7.95 21.82
C ARG A 179 23.82 -7.69 21.64
N GLY A 180 24.25 -6.46 21.58
CA GLY A 180 25.65 -6.06 21.47
C GLY A 180 26.07 -5.70 20.03
N HIS A 181 26.97 -4.74 19.96
CA HIS A 181 27.60 -4.30 18.72
C HIS A 181 29.06 -4.74 18.82
N LEU A 182 29.42 -5.78 18.11
CA LEU A 182 30.83 -6.18 17.90
C LEU A 182 31.23 -5.78 16.50
#